data_43df286c96eaa66013ebb182e22adb94
#
_entry.id   43df286c96eaa66013ebb182e22adb94
#
_cell.length_a   1.000
_cell.length_b   1.000
_cell.length_c   1.000
_cell.angle_alpha   90.00
_cell.angle_beta   90.00
_cell.angle_gamma   90.00
#
_symmetry.space_group_name_H-M   'P 1'
#
loop_
_entity.id
_entity.type
_entity.pdbx_description
1 polymer ?
#
loop_
_entity_poly.entity_id
_entity_poly.type
_entity_poly.pdbx_seq_one_letter_code
_entity_poly.pdbx_strand_id
1 'polypeptide(L)'
;MAGLGIRLSAGDKLIVNGAAIEFETDAHLRLANQVNFLFGKQIMGPQEATTPARRIYFALQTVHVGTLEEREAALRDACYFIDMFAAETTSHIARNLLAQTKQAAETGHGYQALRLARRIIRHEDAVLSV
;
A
#
# COMPACT_ATOMS: atom_id res chain seq x y z
N MET A 1 -27.70 2.00 -3.04
CA MET A 1 -26.68 1.02 -2.58
C MET A 1 -26.07 1.52 -1.28
N ALA A 2 -25.96 0.63 -0.32
CA ALA A 2 -25.35 0.99 0.96
C ALA A 2 -23.83 1.17 0.77
N GLY A 3 -23.30 2.23 1.32
CA GLY A 3 -21.86 2.47 1.33
C GLY A 3 -21.16 1.57 2.34
N LEU A 4 -19.83 1.65 2.36
CA LEU A 4 -19.01 0.90 3.30
C LEU A 4 -18.95 1.62 4.65
N GLY A 5 -19.31 0.91 5.73
CA GLY A 5 -19.20 1.42 7.09
C GLY A 5 -17.80 1.14 7.64
N ILE A 6 -17.20 2.14 8.30
CA ILE A 6 -15.87 2.03 8.89
C ILE A 6 -15.94 2.55 10.32
N ARG A 7 -15.38 1.79 11.26
CA ARG A 7 -15.18 2.23 12.63
C ARG A 7 -13.72 2.58 12.84
N LEU A 8 -13.50 3.77 13.37
CA LEU A 8 -12.16 4.28 13.66
C LEU A 8 -12.07 4.67 15.13
N SER A 9 -10.94 4.37 15.72
CA SER A 9 -10.65 4.76 17.10
C SER A 9 -9.88 6.08 17.12
N ALA A 10 -9.91 6.76 18.25
CA ALA A 10 -9.10 7.95 18.44
C ALA A 10 -7.65 7.66 18.06
N GLY A 11 -7.05 8.55 17.29
CA GLY A 11 -5.68 8.41 16.78
C GLY A 11 -5.56 7.68 15.46
N ASP A 12 -6.60 6.98 15.02
CA ASP A 12 -6.59 6.33 13.71
C ASP A 12 -6.63 7.36 12.58
N LYS A 13 -6.12 6.95 11.42
CA LYS A 13 -6.08 7.80 10.23
C LYS A 13 -6.85 7.17 9.09
N LEU A 14 -7.33 8.02 8.19
CA LEU A 14 -7.97 7.67 6.94
C LEU A 14 -7.30 8.50 5.85
N ILE A 15 -6.92 7.86 4.74
CA ILE A 15 -6.38 8.59 3.58
C ILE A 15 -7.34 8.42 2.41
N VAL A 16 -7.77 9.54 1.84
CA VAL A 16 -8.64 9.59 0.66
C VAL A 16 -8.09 10.65 -0.28
N ASN A 17 -7.72 10.26 -1.50
CA ASN A 17 -7.26 11.19 -2.54
C ASN A 17 -6.17 12.15 -2.05
N GLY A 18 -5.19 11.63 -1.33
CA GLY A 18 -4.07 12.39 -0.80
C GLY A 18 -4.36 13.15 0.50
N ALA A 19 -5.62 13.19 0.94
CA ALA A 19 -5.97 13.85 2.20
C ALA A 19 -5.83 12.87 3.36
N ALA A 20 -4.93 13.17 4.29
CA ALA A 20 -4.79 12.39 5.51
C ALA A 20 -5.68 13.00 6.59
N ILE A 21 -6.59 12.19 7.11
CA ILE A 21 -7.57 12.62 8.11
C ILE A 21 -7.26 11.86 9.39
N GLU A 22 -7.00 12.59 10.47
CA GLU A 22 -6.76 11.99 11.77
C GLU A 22 -8.02 12.13 12.62
N PHE A 23 -8.37 11.05 13.31
CA PHE A 23 -9.56 11.05 14.16
C PHE A 23 -9.15 11.33 15.61
N GLU A 24 -9.64 12.42 16.16
CA GLU A 24 -9.34 12.82 17.53
C GLU A 24 -10.17 12.03 18.55
N THR A 25 -11.32 11.52 18.10
CA THR A 25 -12.20 10.69 18.92
C THR A 25 -12.60 9.46 18.11
N ASP A 26 -13.18 8.48 18.80
CA ASP A 26 -13.76 7.33 18.11
C ASP A 26 -14.85 7.80 17.16
N ALA A 27 -14.92 7.18 15.99
CA ALA A 27 -15.88 7.56 14.97
C ALA A 27 -16.40 6.35 14.21
N HIS A 28 -17.64 6.47 13.77
CA HIS A 28 -18.24 5.51 12.84
C HIS A 28 -18.68 6.31 11.62
N LEU A 29 -18.16 5.97 10.46
CA LEU A 29 -18.48 6.70 9.24
C LEU A 29 -18.87 5.74 8.13
N ARG A 30 -19.48 6.29 7.10
CA ARG A 30 -19.88 5.54 5.92
C ARG A 30 -19.36 6.25 4.68
N LEU A 31 -18.66 5.53 3.82
CA LEU A 31 -18.28 6.01 2.51
C LEU A 31 -19.47 5.80 1.58
N ALA A 32 -20.09 6.89 1.16
CA ALA A 32 -21.32 6.83 0.36
C ALA A 32 -21.07 6.52 -1.10
N ASN A 33 -19.86 6.87 -1.59
CA ASN A 33 -19.46 6.66 -2.98
C ASN A 33 -18.25 5.75 -3.03
N GLN A 34 -18.01 5.15 -4.20
CA GLN A 34 -16.77 4.45 -4.44
C GLN A 34 -15.61 5.44 -4.50
N VAL A 35 -14.56 5.14 -3.73
CA VAL A 35 -13.36 5.97 -3.68
C VAL A 35 -12.21 5.08 -3.21
N ASN A 36 -11.00 5.38 -3.66
CA ASN A 36 -9.81 4.72 -3.15
C ASN A 36 -9.47 5.31 -1.78
N PHE A 37 -9.32 4.43 -0.81
CA PHE A 37 -9.02 4.85 0.55
C PHE A 37 -8.22 3.78 1.28
N LEU A 38 -7.54 4.19 2.33
CA LEU A 38 -6.89 3.29 3.29
C LEU A 38 -7.18 3.84 4.69
N PHE A 39 -7.24 2.96 5.67
CA PHE A 39 -7.46 3.39 7.05
C PHE A 39 -6.70 2.51 8.04
N GLY A 40 -6.42 3.07 9.21
CA GLY A 40 -5.83 2.36 10.32
C GLY A 40 -4.49 1.72 9.96
N LYS A 41 -4.36 0.43 10.23
CA LYS A 41 -3.11 -0.31 10.02
C LYS A 41 -2.74 -0.54 8.57
N GLN A 42 -3.63 -0.23 7.65
CA GLN A 42 -3.30 -0.29 6.21
C GLN A 42 -2.32 0.82 5.81
N ILE A 43 -2.25 1.89 6.59
CA ILE A 43 -1.44 3.06 6.29
C ILE A 43 -0.03 2.86 6.85
N MET A 44 0.98 3.01 5.99
CA MET A 44 2.38 2.99 6.37
C MET A 44 2.90 4.42 6.42
N GLY A 45 3.59 4.79 7.51
CA GLY A 45 4.26 6.08 7.59
C GLY A 45 5.60 6.06 6.85
N PRO A 46 6.08 7.23 6.42
CA PRO A 46 7.37 7.30 5.69
C PRO A 46 8.54 6.70 6.48
N GLN A 47 8.51 6.84 7.80
CA GLN A 47 9.56 6.30 8.67
C GLN A 47 9.58 4.78 8.75
N GLU A 48 8.48 4.14 8.35
CA GLU A 48 8.35 2.68 8.36
C GLU A 48 8.87 2.03 7.09
N ALA A 49 9.10 2.82 6.03
CA ALA A 49 9.56 2.33 4.74
C ALA A 49 11.08 2.11 4.74
N THR A 50 11.55 1.20 5.59
CA THR A 50 12.97 1.00 5.88
C THR A 50 13.57 -0.22 5.20
N THR A 51 12.79 -1.03 4.52
CA THR A 51 13.27 -2.23 3.82
C THR A 51 12.81 -2.22 2.37
N PRO A 52 13.43 -3.01 1.48
CA PRO A 52 12.99 -3.08 0.08
C PRO A 52 11.50 -3.37 -0.08
N ALA A 53 10.96 -4.34 0.65
CA ALA A 53 9.54 -4.68 0.54
C ALA A 53 8.65 -3.54 1.07
N ARG A 54 9.06 -2.89 2.15
CA ARG A 54 8.29 -1.78 2.72
C ARG A 54 8.32 -0.54 1.83
N ARG A 55 9.41 -0.30 1.12
CA ARG A 55 9.47 0.79 0.14
C ARG A 55 8.51 0.56 -1.03
N ILE A 56 8.38 -0.70 -1.46
CA ILE A 56 7.38 -1.07 -2.47
C ILE A 56 5.97 -0.75 -1.97
N TYR A 57 5.65 -1.16 -0.76
CA TYR A 57 4.35 -0.91 -0.17
C TYR A 57 4.05 0.58 -0.08
N PHE A 58 5.00 1.35 0.42
CA PHE A 58 4.81 2.80 0.59
C PHE A 58 4.58 3.50 -0.76
N ALA A 59 5.33 3.14 -1.78
CA ALA A 59 5.13 3.69 -3.13
C ALA A 59 3.75 3.32 -3.68
N LEU A 60 3.33 2.07 -3.50
CA LEU A 60 2.02 1.61 -3.94
C LEU A 60 0.89 2.28 -3.16
N GLN A 61 1.10 2.60 -1.89
CA GLN A 61 0.15 3.37 -1.11
C GLN A 61 -0.11 4.73 -1.76
N THR A 62 0.92 5.41 -2.20
CA THR A 62 0.79 6.69 -2.89
C THR A 62 0.11 6.53 -4.25
N VAL A 63 0.38 5.44 -4.97
CA VAL A 63 -0.35 5.14 -6.21
C VAL A 63 -1.85 5.01 -5.96
N HIS A 64 -2.22 4.39 -4.85
CA HIS A 64 -3.62 4.07 -4.57
C HIS A 64 -4.40 5.25 -3.97
N VAL A 65 -3.80 5.96 -3.01
CA VAL A 65 -4.50 6.99 -2.25
C VAL A 65 -3.83 8.37 -2.26
N GLY A 66 -2.75 8.54 -3.01
CA GLY A 66 -2.08 9.84 -3.15
C GLY A 66 -2.88 10.80 -4.03
N THR A 67 -2.37 12.01 -4.16
CA THR A 67 -2.94 12.99 -5.10
C THR A 67 -2.71 12.52 -6.53
N LEU A 68 -3.48 13.06 -7.48
CA LEU A 68 -3.32 12.71 -8.89
C LEU A 68 -1.90 13.03 -9.39
N GLU A 69 -1.33 14.15 -8.92
CA GLU A 69 0.02 14.55 -9.32
C GLU A 69 1.09 13.59 -8.80
N GLU A 70 0.87 13.01 -7.64
CA GLU A 70 1.84 12.09 -7.02
C GLU A 70 1.82 10.70 -7.64
N ARG A 71 0.67 10.27 -8.16
CA ARG A 71 0.45 8.86 -8.51
C ARG A 71 1.35 8.34 -9.60
N GLU A 72 1.59 9.16 -10.63
CA GLU A 72 2.41 8.72 -11.77
C GLU A 72 3.86 8.48 -11.36
N ALA A 73 4.44 9.43 -10.62
CA ALA A 73 5.79 9.28 -10.12
C ALA A 73 5.90 8.11 -9.14
N ALA A 74 4.89 7.94 -8.28
CA ALA A 74 4.87 6.83 -7.33
C ALA A 74 4.81 5.47 -8.03
N LEU A 75 4.08 5.37 -9.14
CA LEU A 75 4.04 4.14 -9.93
C LEU A 75 5.41 3.81 -10.52
N ARG A 76 6.09 4.80 -11.05
CA ARG A 76 7.47 4.61 -11.54
C ARG A 76 8.40 4.14 -10.43
N ASP A 77 8.29 4.77 -9.25
CA ASP A 77 9.09 4.38 -8.09
C ASP A 77 8.79 2.95 -7.66
N ALA A 78 7.52 2.59 -7.59
CA ALA A 78 7.11 1.23 -7.21
C ALA A 78 7.70 0.20 -8.18
N CYS A 79 7.59 0.43 -9.48
CA CYS A 79 8.13 -0.46 -10.49
C CYS A 79 9.66 -0.57 -10.38
N TYR A 80 10.33 0.55 -10.11
CA TYR A 80 11.78 0.55 -9.91
C TYR A 80 12.16 -0.31 -8.70
N PHE A 81 11.51 -0.12 -7.57
CA PHE A 81 11.80 -0.91 -6.37
C PHE A 81 11.50 -2.39 -6.57
N ILE A 82 10.41 -2.70 -7.29
CA ILE A 82 10.05 -4.09 -7.61
C ILE A 82 11.15 -4.73 -8.46
N ASP A 83 11.58 -4.04 -9.51
CA ASP A 83 12.60 -4.56 -10.42
C ASP A 83 13.94 -4.77 -9.70
N MET A 84 14.31 -3.84 -8.83
CA MET A 84 15.53 -3.96 -8.03
C MET A 84 15.48 -5.18 -7.11
N PHE A 85 14.35 -5.39 -6.43
CA PHE A 85 14.18 -6.52 -5.54
C PHE A 85 14.22 -7.83 -6.34
N ALA A 86 13.55 -7.88 -7.47
CA ALA A 86 13.50 -9.06 -8.33
C ALA A 86 14.89 -9.44 -8.85
N ALA A 87 15.73 -8.43 -9.14
CA ALA A 87 17.09 -8.67 -9.63
C ALA A 87 18.00 -9.27 -8.57
N GLU A 88 17.74 -8.98 -7.30
CA GLU A 88 18.61 -9.39 -6.20
C GLU A 88 18.15 -10.66 -5.48
N THR A 89 16.85 -10.96 -5.51
CA THR A 89 16.33 -12.11 -4.79
C THR A 89 16.65 -13.43 -5.49
N THR A 90 16.92 -14.46 -4.70
CA THR A 90 17.06 -15.83 -5.20
C THR A 90 15.78 -16.64 -4.98
N SER A 91 14.77 -16.06 -4.33
CA SER A 91 13.52 -16.74 -4.01
C SER A 91 12.56 -16.73 -5.19
N HIS A 92 12.14 -17.90 -5.65
CA HIS A 92 11.10 -18.00 -6.67
C HIS A 92 9.75 -17.48 -6.20
N ILE A 93 9.45 -17.69 -4.91
CA ILE A 93 8.22 -17.19 -4.30
C ILE A 93 8.20 -15.66 -4.35
N ALA A 94 9.30 -15.03 -3.95
CA ALA A 94 9.42 -13.57 -3.98
C ALA A 94 9.30 -13.04 -5.41
N ARG A 95 10.00 -13.64 -6.36
CA ARG A 95 9.91 -13.21 -7.77
C ARG A 95 8.49 -13.29 -8.31
N ASN A 96 7.78 -14.36 -7.96
CA ASN A 96 6.40 -14.53 -8.41
C ASN A 96 5.49 -13.47 -7.83
N LEU A 97 5.61 -13.18 -6.53
CA LEU A 97 4.86 -12.12 -5.86
C LEU A 97 5.20 -10.75 -6.47
N LEU A 98 6.46 -10.48 -6.74
CA LEU A 98 6.90 -9.21 -7.32
C LEU A 98 6.31 -9.02 -8.72
N ALA A 99 6.31 -10.05 -9.55
CA ALA A 99 5.74 -9.99 -10.89
C ALA A 99 4.23 -9.72 -10.84
N GLN A 100 3.52 -10.39 -9.94
CA GLN A 100 2.08 -10.17 -9.76
C GLN A 100 1.79 -8.77 -9.23
N THR A 101 2.62 -8.27 -8.31
CA THR A 101 2.47 -6.94 -7.74
C THR A 101 2.65 -5.86 -8.81
N LYS A 102 3.68 -6.01 -9.63
CA LYS A 102 3.94 -5.06 -10.72
C LYS A 102 2.78 -5.04 -11.70
N GLN A 103 2.30 -6.21 -12.11
CA GLN A 103 1.17 -6.30 -13.04
C GLN A 103 -0.08 -5.64 -12.46
N ALA A 104 -0.40 -5.91 -11.20
CA ALA A 104 -1.57 -5.30 -10.56
C ALA A 104 -1.44 -3.78 -10.51
N ALA A 105 -0.26 -3.26 -10.18
CA ALA A 105 -0.02 -1.83 -10.14
C ALA A 105 -0.18 -1.19 -11.52
N GLU A 106 0.40 -1.79 -12.55
CA GLU A 106 0.37 -1.26 -13.91
C GLU A 106 -1.00 -1.33 -14.56
N THR A 107 -1.85 -2.24 -14.11
CA THR A 107 -3.20 -2.42 -14.68
C THR A 107 -4.28 -1.71 -13.86
N GLY A 108 -3.90 -0.85 -12.92
CA GLY A 108 -4.85 -0.05 -12.15
C GLY A 108 -5.51 -0.77 -10.99
N HIS A 109 -4.99 -1.93 -10.58
CA HIS A 109 -5.51 -2.68 -9.45
C HIS A 109 -4.70 -2.35 -8.19
N GLY A 110 -4.77 -1.09 -7.74
CA GLY A 110 -3.93 -0.57 -6.67
C GLY A 110 -4.09 -1.28 -5.34
N TYR A 111 -5.32 -1.61 -4.95
CA TYR A 111 -5.54 -2.31 -3.69
C TYR A 111 -4.99 -3.74 -3.74
N GLN A 112 -5.18 -4.42 -4.86
CA GLN A 112 -4.61 -5.76 -5.06
C GLN A 112 -3.09 -5.72 -4.99
N ALA A 113 -2.46 -4.70 -5.59
CA ALA A 113 -1.02 -4.52 -5.52
C ALA A 113 -0.55 -4.35 -4.06
N LEU A 114 -1.29 -3.59 -3.25
CA LEU A 114 -0.98 -3.42 -1.83
C LEU A 114 -1.09 -4.74 -1.05
N ARG A 115 -2.10 -5.53 -1.34
CA ARG A 115 -2.25 -6.84 -0.69
C ARG A 115 -1.09 -7.77 -1.03
N LEU A 116 -0.67 -7.78 -2.28
CA LEU A 116 0.48 -8.57 -2.70
C LEU A 116 1.77 -8.06 -2.06
N ALA A 117 1.93 -6.74 -1.96
CA ALA A 117 3.09 -6.14 -1.31
C ALA A 117 3.18 -6.54 0.18
N ARG A 118 2.06 -6.67 0.87
CA ARG A 118 2.05 -7.18 2.24
C ARG A 118 2.59 -8.60 2.33
N ARG A 119 2.28 -9.42 1.35
CA ARG A 119 2.83 -10.78 1.29
C ARG A 119 4.33 -10.76 1.08
N ILE A 120 4.82 -9.82 0.27
CA ILE A 120 6.27 -9.63 0.08
C ILE A 120 6.93 -9.21 1.39
N ILE A 121 6.30 -8.29 2.14
CA ILE A 121 6.80 -7.87 3.45
C ILE A 121 6.90 -9.06 4.40
N ARG A 122 5.86 -9.90 4.46
CA ARG A 122 5.87 -11.09 5.32
C ARG A 122 6.99 -12.05 4.93
N HIS A 123 7.21 -12.23 3.63
CA HIS A 123 8.29 -13.07 3.14
C HIS A 123 9.66 -12.49 3.52
N GLU A 124 9.83 -11.19 3.34
CA GLU A 124 11.06 -10.48 3.71
C GLU A 124 11.34 -10.61 5.20
N ASP A 125 10.32 -10.38 6.03
CA ASP A 125 10.46 -10.49 7.49
C ASP A 125 10.85 -11.90 7.92
N ALA A 126 10.29 -12.91 7.28
CA ALA A 126 10.62 -14.30 7.58
C ALA A 126 12.08 -14.61 7.24
N VAL A 127 12.61 -14.06 6.15
CA VAL A 127 14.01 -14.25 5.76
C VAL A 127 14.93 -13.49 6.71
N LEU A 128 14.59 -12.25 7.07
CA LEU A 128 15.44 -11.42 7.92
C LEU A 128 15.45 -11.85 9.39
N SER A 129 14.43 -12.56 9.84
CA SER A 129 14.33 -13.01 11.23
C SER A 129 15.07 -14.31 11.51
N VAL A 130 15.69 -14.92 10.51
CA VAL A 130 16.43 -16.17 10.65
C VAL A 130 17.82 -15.94 11.24
#